data_a67dc7158c8c3865e7c70a1373844bf4
#
_entry.id   a67dc7158c8c3865e7c70a1373844bf4
#
_cell.length_a   1.000
_cell.length_b   1.000
_cell.length_c   1.000
_cell.angle_alpha   90.00
_cell.angle_beta   90.00
_cell.angle_gamma   90.00
#
_symmetry.space_group_name_H-M   'P 1'
#
loop_
_entity.id
_entity.type
_entity.pdbx_description
1 polymer ?
#
loop_
_entity_poly.entity_id
_entity_poly.type
_entity_poly.pdbx_seq_one_letter_code
_entity_poly.pdbx_strand_id
1 'polypeptide(L)'
;MPTTTEFDTIAAISTPPGEGGISIIRISGDQTFNVVTQIFKGKDLSRVQSHTINYGHIVDPDTHQEVDEVMATVMRAPKTYTREDVVEINCH
;
A
#
# COMPACT_ATOMS: atom_id res chain seq x y z
N MET A 1 3.81 -24.49 -9.41
CA MET A 1 4.20 -23.72 -9.07
C MET A 1 5.12 -23.08 -9.09
N PRO A 2 5.24 -22.65 -9.13
CA PRO A 2 6.24 -22.14 -9.16
C PRO A 2 6.85 -21.90 -8.27
N THR A 3 7.20 -22.13 -8.14
CA THR A 3 7.79 -21.99 -7.29
C THR A 3 8.38 -20.88 -7.05
N THR A 4 8.72 -20.35 -7.18
CA THR A 4 9.31 -19.38 -6.93
C THR A 4 8.77 -18.23 -6.69
N THR A 5 7.92 -18.19 -6.63
CA THR A 5 7.12 -17.28 -6.44
C THR A 5 7.02 -16.70 -5.14
N GLU A 6 7.68 -17.06 -4.26
CA GLU A 6 7.67 -16.50 -2.96
C GLU A 6 7.95 -15.03 -2.95
N PHE A 7 8.32 -14.45 -4.06
CA PHE A 7 8.60 -13.03 -4.12
C PHE A 7 7.49 -12.23 -4.77
N ASP A 8 6.32 -12.82 -4.92
CA ASP A 8 5.19 -12.09 -5.48
C ASP A 8 4.75 -10.96 -4.56
N THR A 9 4.36 -9.87 -5.16
CA THR A 9 3.75 -8.76 -4.43
C THR A 9 2.26 -8.97 -4.40
N ILE A 10 1.68 -8.83 -3.22
CA ILE A 10 0.27 -9.14 -2.97
C ILE A 10 -0.44 -7.89 -2.48
N ALA A 11 -1.64 -7.66 -2.99
CA ALA A 11 -2.54 -6.64 -2.47
C ALA A 11 -3.81 -7.31 -2.00
N ALA A 12 -4.26 -6.97 -0.82
CA ALA A 12 -5.44 -7.58 -0.22
C ALA A 12 -6.16 -6.61 0.68
N ILE A 13 -7.47 -6.80 0.81
CA ILE A 13 -8.26 -6.05 1.77
C ILE A 13 -8.06 -6.73 3.11
N SER A 14 -7.54 -6.01 4.08
CA SER A 14 -7.19 -6.58 5.37
C SER A 14 -8.27 -6.36 6.42
N THR A 15 -9.36 -5.67 6.09
CA THR A 15 -10.50 -5.53 6.99
C THR A 15 -11.72 -6.16 6.34
N PRO A 16 -12.60 -6.77 7.13
CA PRO A 16 -13.82 -7.34 6.55
C PRO A 16 -14.70 -6.23 6.00
N PRO A 17 -15.44 -6.49 4.94
CA PRO A 17 -16.41 -5.52 4.45
C PRO A 17 -17.50 -5.29 5.50
N GLY A 18 -17.97 -4.07 5.57
CA GLY A 18 -18.99 -3.70 6.55
C GLY A 18 -19.42 -2.29 6.36
N GLU A 19 -20.46 -1.91 7.10
CA GLU A 19 -20.98 -0.57 7.00
C GLU A 19 -20.13 0.42 7.72
N GLY A 20 -20.02 1.62 7.16
CA GLY A 20 -19.47 2.75 7.86
C GLY A 20 -18.04 2.60 8.29
N GLY A 21 -17.36 1.63 7.79
CA GLY A 21 -16.01 1.37 8.20
C GLY A 21 -14.97 1.98 7.29
N ILE A 22 -13.73 1.93 7.77
CA ILE A 22 -12.57 2.27 6.98
C ILE A 22 -12.04 0.97 6.40
N SER A 23 -11.83 0.95 5.10
CA SER A 23 -11.22 -0.21 4.46
C SER A 23 -9.71 -0.05 4.49
N ILE A 24 -9.02 -1.12 4.81
CA ILE A 24 -7.57 -1.13 4.80
C ILE A 24 -7.11 -2.07 3.69
N ILE A 25 -6.35 -1.54 2.76
CA ILE A 25 -5.75 -2.32 1.69
C ILE A 25 -4.29 -2.48 2.02
N ARG A 26 -3.82 -3.71 2.06
CA ARG A 26 -2.44 -4.01 2.39
C ARG A 26 -1.71 -4.50 1.15
N ILE A 27 -0.59 -3.87 0.85
CA ILE A 27 0.27 -4.25 -0.28
C ILE A 27 1.61 -4.66 0.32
N SER A 28 2.06 -5.86 0.00
CA SER A 28 3.31 -6.36 0.54
C SER A 28 4.08 -7.16 -0.51
N GLY A 29 5.39 -7.11 -0.43
CA GLY A 29 6.29 -7.83 -1.32
C GLY A 29 7.37 -6.94 -1.91
N ASP A 30 8.13 -7.49 -2.86
CA ASP A 30 9.26 -6.79 -3.46
C ASP A 30 8.87 -5.56 -4.25
N GLN A 31 7.72 -5.58 -4.88
CA GLN A 31 7.30 -4.51 -5.77
C GLN A 31 6.32 -3.55 -5.13
N THR A 32 6.22 -3.59 -3.80
CA THR A 32 5.26 -2.77 -3.06
C THR A 32 5.36 -1.30 -3.44
N PHE A 33 6.56 -0.73 -3.42
CA PHE A 33 6.71 0.69 -3.73
C PHE A 33 6.51 0.99 -5.21
N ASN A 34 6.88 0.08 -6.09
CA ASN A 34 6.60 0.27 -7.51
C ASN A 34 5.11 0.32 -7.79
N VAL A 35 4.34 -0.51 -7.11
CA VAL A 35 2.90 -0.52 -7.28
C VAL A 35 2.28 0.73 -6.68
N VAL A 36 2.65 1.03 -5.45
CA VAL A 36 2.02 2.11 -4.69
C VAL A 36 2.32 3.47 -5.30
N THR A 37 3.53 3.70 -5.79
CA THR A 37 3.88 5.00 -6.36
C THR A 37 3.08 5.31 -7.62
N GLN A 38 2.52 4.31 -8.27
CA GLN A 38 1.69 4.54 -9.46
C GLN A 38 0.28 5.00 -9.11
N ILE A 39 -0.17 4.70 -7.90
CA ILE A 39 -1.56 4.99 -7.52
C ILE A 39 -1.68 5.99 -6.37
N PHE A 40 -0.59 6.39 -5.76
CA PHE A 40 -0.62 7.31 -4.61
C PHE A 40 -0.07 8.67 -4.99
N LYS A 41 -0.86 9.71 -4.75
CA LYS A 41 -0.46 11.08 -4.97
C LYS A 41 -0.24 11.74 -3.63
N GLY A 42 0.98 12.19 -3.39
CA GLY A 42 1.41 12.78 -2.14
C GLY A 42 2.91 12.69 -2.07
N LYS A 43 3.45 12.40 -0.89
CA LYS A 43 4.88 12.19 -0.76
C LYS A 43 5.28 10.94 -1.53
N ASP A 44 6.53 10.91 -1.97
CA ASP A 44 7.08 9.72 -2.60
C ASP A 44 7.29 8.67 -1.50
N LEU A 45 6.41 7.69 -1.46
CA LEU A 45 6.42 6.68 -0.41
C LEU A 45 7.67 5.81 -0.42
N SER A 46 8.35 5.76 -1.57
CA SER A 46 9.61 5.01 -1.65
C SER A 46 10.74 5.68 -0.89
N ARG A 47 10.55 6.93 -0.48
CA ARG A 47 11.58 7.71 0.21
C ARG A 47 11.26 8.05 1.65
N VAL A 48 10.05 7.76 2.12
CA VAL A 48 9.70 8.07 3.50
C VAL A 48 10.30 7.02 4.43
N GLN A 49 10.42 7.38 5.69
CA GLN A 49 10.94 6.47 6.70
C GLN A 49 9.94 5.37 6.99
N SER A 50 10.45 4.28 7.52
CA SER A 50 9.60 3.18 7.98
C SER A 50 8.74 3.61 9.15
N HIS A 51 7.57 3.02 9.24
CA HIS A 51 6.62 3.24 10.33
C HIS A 51 6.12 4.69 10.37
N THR A 52 5.85 5.24 9.19
CA THR A 52 5.26 6.58 9.07
C THR A 52 3.89 6.49 8.44
N ILE A 53 3.05 7.48 8.76
CA ILE A 53 1.72 7.62 8.20
C ILE A 53 1.73 8.84 7.29
N ASN A 54 1.29 8.66 6.05
CA ASN A 54 1.42 9.68 5.02
C ASN A 54 0.06 9.95 4.39
N TYR A 55 -0.37 11.21 4.44
CA TYR A 55 -1.62 11.64 3.84
C TYR A 55 -1.45 11.79 2.33
N GLY A 56 -2.47 11.42 1.58
CA GLY A 56 -2.47 11.61 0.15
C GLY A 56 -3.77 11.15 -0.48
N HIS A 57 -3.69 10.88 -1.76
CA HIS A 57 -4.85 10.46 -2.53
C HIS A 57 -4.53 9.24 -3.36
N ILE A 58 -5.52 8.40 -3.56
CA ILE A 58 -5.43 7.33 -4.55
C ILE A 58 -5.87 7.90 -5.88
N VAL A 59 -5.11 7.63 -6.91
CA VAL A 59 -5.41 8.10 -8.26
C VAL A 59 -5.45 6.94 -9.22
N ASP A 60 -6.25 7.10 -10.26
CA ASP A 60 -6.27 6.15 -11.36
C ASP A 60 -4.95 6.27 -12.12
N PRO A 61 -4.19 5.18 -12.30
CA PRO A 61 -2.87 5.28 -12.93
C PRO A 61 -2.94 5.68 -14.40
N ASP A 62 -4.07 5.48 -15.06
CA ASP A 62 -4.21 5.83 -16.48
C ASP A 62 -4.66 7.26 -16.68
N THR A 63 -5.64 7.71 -15.92
CA THR A 63 -6.24 9.02 -16.09
C THR A 63 -5.73 10.07 -15.10
N HIS A 64 -5.06 9.63 -14.04
CA HIS A 64 -4.61 10.49 -12.94
C HIS A 64 -5.76 11.13 -12.16
N GLN A 65 -6.98 10.63 -12.35
CA GLN A 65 -8.12 11.16 -11.63
C GLN A 65 -8.08 10.67 -10.18
N GLU A 66 -8.33 11.58 -9.24
CA GLU A 66 -8.35 11.23 -7.83
C GLU A 66 -9.60 10.43 -7.51
N VAL A 67 -9.38 9.30 -6.85
CA VAL A 67 -10.45 8.38 -6.49
C VAL A 67 -10.84 8.54 -5.03
N ASP A 68 -9.87 8.67 -4.15
CA ASP A 68 -10.15 8.76 -2.72
C ASP A 68 -9.01 9.45 -2.00
N GLU A 69 -9.33 9.98 -0.83
CA GLU A 69 -8.39 10.58 0.09
C GLU A 69 -8.01 9.52 1.10
N VAL A 70 -6.73 9.33 1.35
CA VAL A 70 -6.27 8.18 2.11
C VAL A 70 -5.10 8.53 3.02
N MET A 71 -4.85 7.62 3.97
CA MET A 71 -3.63 7.61 4.76
C MET A 71 -2.85 6.36 4.41
N ALA A 72 -1.60 6.51 4.05
CA ALA A 72 -0.74 5.39 3.71
C ALA A 72 0.30 5.18 4.80
N THR A 73 0.29 4.02 5.41
CA THR A 73 1.28 3.64 6.42
C THR A 73 2.35 2.81 5.76
N VAL A 74 3.60 3.25 5.90
CA VAL A 74 4.74 2.58 5.26
C VAL A 74 5.54 1.83 6.30
N MET A 75 5.81 0.57 6.03
CA MET A 75 6.65 -0.27 6.89
C MET A 75 7.67 -0.97 6.01
N ARG A 76 8.95 -0.76 6.32
CA ARG A 76 10.02 -1.26 5.47
C ARG A 76 10.67 -2.50 6.06
N ALA A 77 11.02 -3.42 5.17
CA ALA A 77 11.84 -4.56 5.56
C ALA A 77 13.16 -4.09 6.15
N PRO A 78 13.78 -4.84 7.04
CA PRO A 78 13.31 -6.10 7.60
C PRO A 78 12.50 -5.94 8.89
N LYS A 79 12.12 -4.72 9.25
CA LYS A 79 11.47 -4.42 10.54
C LYS A 79 9.97 -4.61 10.47
N THR A 80 9.51 -5.49 9.61
CA THR A 80 8.11 -5.84 9.50
C THR A 80 7.90 -7.27 9.97
N TYR A 81 6.65 -7.60 10.26
CA TYR A 81 6.33 -8.94 10.71
C TYR A 81 6.74 -9.99 9.66
N THR A 82 6.53 -9.71 8.39
CA THR A 82 6.84 -10.64 7.31
C THR A 82 8.23 -10.44 6.73
N ARG A 83 8.94 -9.39 7.16
CA ARG A 83 10.25 -9.00 6.64
C ARG A 83 10.21 -8.54 5.20
N GLU A 84 9.05 -8.10 4.75
CA GLU A 84 8.86 -7.52 3.43
C GLU A 84 8.46 -6.07 3.59
N ASP A 85 8.61 -5.30 2.53
CA ASP A 85 8.05 -3.96 2.50
C ASP A 85 6.54 -4.06 2.49
N VAL A 86 5.89 -3.24 3.30
CA VAL A 86 4.44 -3.24 3.42
C VAL A 86 3.94 -1.81 3.39
N VAL A 87 2.88 -1.58 2.64
CA VAL A 87 2.13 -0.33 2.69
C VAL A 87 0.68 -0.66 2.96
N GLU A 88 0.11 -0.04 3.98
CA GLU A 88 -1.32 -0.16 4.27
C GLU A 88 -1.99 1.15 3.94
N ILE A 89 -3.03 1.08 3.13
CA ILE A 89 -3.77 2.25 2.68
C ILE A 89 -5.13 2.23 3.36
N ASN A 90 -5.39 3.26 4.17
CA ASN A 90 -6.66 3.41 4.86
C ASN A 90 -7.56 4.27 4.01
N CYS A 91 -8.61 3.69 3.48
CA CYS A 91 -9.57 4.32 2.59
C CYS A 91 -10.88 4.58 3.31
N HIS A 92 -11.62 5.54 2.84
CA HIS A 92 -12.97 5.78 3.35
C HIS A 92 -13.99 4.89 2.68
#